data_d4dc6351bac5c3ed4ed4ffd266585426
#
_entry.id   d4dc6351bac5c3ed4ed4ffd266585426
#
_cell.length_a   1.000
_cell.length_b   1.000
_cell.length_c   1.000
_cell.angle_alpha   90.00
_cell.angle_beta   90.00
_cell.angle_gamma   90.00
#
_symmetry.space_group_name_H-M   'P 1'
#
loop_
_entity.id
_entity.type
_entity.pdbx_description
1 polymer ?
#
loop_
_entity_poly.entity_id
_entity_poly.type
_entity_poly.pdbx_seq_one_letter_code
_entity_poly.pdbx_strand_id
1 'polypeptide(L)'
;YKRQPIGKATFVIANNKLTVSGTPFAGHFNGQGYRIRNLKMVAANSEEGATYGLFGTLAPGAVIENFSFDTGCSFTVASTAGSSNGVVAGLVYDATVRDITSSAPMLFQGAAGNVRITMALIGTAFAETANVTIDNVNNNGTITAENRDNNTNGGATGYHIAGIAGFTTNDGASQQKVIISDCINYGDITSATGRTAGIVAAANRYTQLANCVNHGKQLNTCPKNDAGRLGNIACNMGAGSSMIGCSNYGDLTSTTGSRCGGITSAAGDATFENCANYGTILTDSPYRGVFWGYNNAVAQWTDCTAGGKVGTYNANAPVFDSYADAEQANYLGKQGANQSALTNIAYQIGNSGGGSAGGDAELRILFIGNSFTKDAVEHLPGILKAMGIDKVKMTHMYYGGRTVPEYNNGFATVNDYRCYECNPGAAGWTESMNKTIKEVA
;
A
#
# COMPACT_ATOMS: atom_id res chain seq x y z
N TYR A 1 -13.72 16.51 -26.51
CA TYR A 1 -14.31 15.16 -26.65
C TYR A 1 -14.27 14.49 -25.28
N LYS A 2 -15.42 14.30 -24.63
CA LYS A 2 -15.54 13.42 -23.45
C LYS A 2 -15.36 11.99 -23.97
N ARG A 3 -14.18 11.39 -23.75
CA ARG A 3 -13.97 9.98 -24.10
C ARG A 3 -14.73 9.12 -23.08
N GLN A 4 -15.52 8.19 -23.57
CA GLN A 4 -16.17 7.17 -22.73
C GLN A 4 -15.11 6.16 -22.29
N PRO A 5 -15.20 5.58 -21.07
CA PRO A 5 -14.38 4.46 -20.67
C PRO A 5 -14.53 3.27 -21.62
N ILE A 6 -13.48 2.49 -21.79
CA ILE A 6 -13.59 1.17 -22.42
C ILE A 6 -14.42 0.28 -21.49
N GLY A 7 -15.47 -0.35 -21.99
CA GLY A 7 -16.35 -1.17 -21.12
C GLY A 7 -17.24 -0.33 -20.20
N LYS A 8 -18.00 0.61 -20.75
CA LYS A 8 -18.93 1.44 -19.97
C LYS A 8 -20.06 0.60 -19.39
N ALA A 9 -20.23 0.67 -18.08
CA ALA A 9 -21.34 0.04 -17.37
C ALA A 9 -21.69 0.81 -16.09
N THR A 10 -22.83 0.43 -15.50
CA THR A 10 -23.23 0.77 -14.13
C THR A 10 -23.35 -0.51 -13.32
N PHE A 11 -23.27 -0.40 -12.01
CA PHE A 11 -23.41 -1.55 -11.12
C PHE A 11 -24.20 -1.22 -9.84
N VAL A 12 -24.80 -2.25 -9.27
CA VAL A 12 -25.42 -2.19 -7.97
C VAL A 12 -24.97 -3.40 -7.16
N ILE A 13 -24.57 -3.18 -5.91
CA ILE A 13 -24.34 -4.24 -4.93
C ILE A 13 -25.51 -4.20 -3.93
N ALA A 14 -26.42 -5.16 -4.03
CA ALA A 14 -27.55 -5.32 -3.12
C ALA A 14 -27.57 -6.73 -2.56
N ASN A 15 -27.76 -6.87 -1.23
CA ASN A 15 -27.72 -8.16 -0.55
C ASN A 15 -26.48 -9.00 -0.87
N ASN A 16 -25.32 -8.34 -0.98
CA ASN A 16 -24.02 -8.89 -1.37
C ASN A 16 -23.97 -9.47 -2.81
N LYS A 17 -24.95 -9.25 -3.64
CA LYS A 17 -24.92 -9.64 -5.05
C LYS A 17 -24.63 -8.43 -5.93
N LEU A 18 -23.78 -8.64 -6.93
CA LEU A 18 -23.46 -7.65 -7.94
C LEU A 18 -24.39 -7.79 -9.14
N THR A 19 -24.97 -6.69 -9.57
CA THR A 19 -25.65 -6.60 -10.86
C THR A 19 -24.98 -5.55 -11.71
N VAL A 20 -24.57 -5.89 -12.91
CA VAL A 20 -23.91 -5.00 -13.87
C VAL A 20 -24.83 -4.78 -15.06
N SER A 21 -25.00 -3.51 -15.46
CA SER A 21 -25.78 -3.08 -16.63
C SER A 21 -24.92 -2.27 -17.58
N GLY A 22 -24.92 -2.62 -18.85
CA GLY A 22 -24.09 -2.00 -19.88
C GLY A 22 -23.22 -3.01 -20.62
N THR A 23 -22.07 -2.57 -21.14
CA THR A 23 -21.18 -3.42 -21.95
C THR A 23 -19.79 -3.45 -21.31
N PRO A 24 -19.55 -4.30 -20.29
CA PRO A 24 -18.23 -4.47 -19.69
C PRO A 24 -17.19 -4.95 -20.72
N PHE A 25 -15.93 -4.65 -20.45
CA PHE A 25 -14.82 -5.20 -21.22
C PHE A 25 -14.57 -6.67 -20.82
N ALA A 26 -14.61 -7.59 -21.79
CA ALA A 26 -14.49 -9.04 -21.55
C ALA A 26 -13.26 -9.65 -22.25
N GLY A 27 -12.32 -8.84 -22.72
CA GLY A 27 -11.18 -9.30 -23.47
C GLY A 27 -9.87 -9.34 -22.70
N HIS A 28 -8.79 -9.60 -23.41
CA HIS A 28 -7.43 -9.48 -22.93
C HIS A 28 -6.78 -8.23 -23.53
N PHE A 29 -6.34 -7.31 -22.69
CA PHE A 29 -5.57 -6.13 -23.09
C PHE A 29 -4.16 -6.23 -22.49
N ASN A 30 -3.18 -6.44 -23.37
CA ASN A 30 -1.77 -6.39 -23.02
C ASN A 30 -1.14 -5.11 -23.61
N GLY A 31 -0.71 -4.20 -22.76
CA GLY A 31 -0.09 -2.95 -23.17
C GLY A 31 1.36 -3.07 -23.63
N GLN A 32 1.96 -4.27 -23.58
CA GLN A 32 3.32 -4.58 -24.07
C GLN A 32 4.43 -3.65 -23.51
N GLY A 33 4.26 -3.18 -22.29
CA GLY A 33 5.19 -2.24 -21.65
C GLY A 33 5.07 -0.78 -22.14
N TYR A 34 4.12 -0.47 -23.00
CA TYR A 34 3.95 0.89 -23.50
C TYR A 34 3.42 1.84 -22.42
N ARG A 35 3.71 3.13 -22.62
CA ARG A 35 3.28 4.22 -21.73
C ARG A 35 2.14 5.01 -22.33
N ILE A 36 1.09 5.21 -21.54
CA ILE A 36 0.03 6.17 -21.83
C ILE A 36 0.50 7.54 -21.37
N ARG A 37 0.46 8.54 -22.24
CA ARG A 37 0.93 9.89 -21.98
C ARG A 37 -0.17 10.92 -22.17
N ASN A 38 -0.15 11.98 -21.34
CA ASN A 38 -1.02 13.15 -21.47
C ASN A 38 -2.53 12.83 -21.45
N LEU A 39 -2.92 11.68 -20.91
CA LEU A 39 -4.32 11.32 -20.77
C LEU A 39 -4.92 12.05 -19.55
N LYS A 40 -5.88 12.94 -19.82
CA LYS A 40 -6.67 13.64 -18.79
C LYS A 40 -8.03 12.97 -18.67
N MET A 41 -8.31 12.35 -17.55
CA MET A 41 -9.57 11.68 -17.27
C MET A 41 -10.35 12.45 -16.21
N VAL A 42 -11.64 12.69 -16.45
CA VAL A 42 -12.54 13.34 -15.50
C VAL A 42 -13.80 12.48 -15.35
N ALA A 43 -13.98 11.91 -14.19
CA ALA A 43 -15.21 11.22 -13.78
C ALA A 43 -16.16 12.25 -13.16
N ALA A 44 -16.98 12.90 -13.99
CA ALA A 44 -18.02 13.83 -13.54
C ALA A 44 -19.37 13.16 -13.79
N ASN A 45 -19.91 12.50 -12.77
CA ASN A 45 -21.07 11.64 -12.92
C ASN A 45 -22.17 11.95 -11.91
N SER A 46 -23.41 11.93 -12.38
CA SER A 46 -24.63 12.07 -11.58
C SER A 46 -25.47 10.79 -11.56
N GLU A 47 -25.00 9.70 -12.21
CA GLU A 47 -25.68 8.42 -12.29
C GLU A 47 -25.16 7.48 -11.19
N GLU A 48 -26.07 6.90 -10.42
CA GLU A 48 -25.73 5.96 -9.36
C GLU A 48 -25.13 4.67 -9.95
N GLY A 49 -24.07 4.17 -9.33
CA GLY A 49 -23.39 2.96 -9.74
C GLY A 49 -22.50 3.09 -10.99
N ALA A 50 -22.27 4.29 -11.51
CA ALA A 50 -21.41 4.45 -12.67
C ALA A 50 -19.94 4.08 -12.39
N THR A 51 -19.28 3.56 -13.41
CA THR A 51 -17.88 3.16 -13.39
C THR A 51 -17.03 4.01 -14.31
N TYR A 52 -15.88 4.48 -13.83
CA TYR A 52 -14.95 5.32 -14.58
C TYR A 52 -13.50 4.88 -14.44
N GLY A 53 -12.75 5.03 -15.53
CA GLY A 53 -11.32 4.75 -15.64
C GLY A 53 -10.89 4.70 -17.09
N LEU A 54 -9.70 4.22 -17.36
CA LEU A 54 -9.35 3.78 -18.73
C LEU A 54 -10.33 2.67 -19.15
N PHE A 55 -10.56 1.72 -18.24
CA PHE A 55 -11.64 0.74 -18.32
C PHE A 55 -12.73 1.11 -17.30
N GLY A 56 -13.99 1.14 -17.73
CA GLY A 56 -15.12 1.36 -16.82
C GLY A 56 -15.35 0.13 -15.95
N THR A 57 -15.73 -0.99 -16.59
CA THR A 57 -15.96 -2.28 -15.93
C THR A 57 -15.24 -3.40 -16.68
N LEU A 58 -14.56 -4.26 -15.95
CA LEU A 58 -14.05 -5.54 -16.43
C LEU A 58 -15.05 -6.63 -16.11
N ALA A 59 -15.40 -7.44 -17.11
CA ALA A 59 -16.26 -8.61 -16.97
C ALA A 59 -15.48 -9.83 -16.45
N PRO A 60 -16.17 -10.89 -15.99
CA PRO A 60 -15.54 -12.15 -15.62
C PRO A 60 -14.59 -12.68 -16.69
N GLY A 61 -13.38 -13.06 -16.28
CA GLY A 61 -12.34 -13.58 -17.16
C GLY A 61 -11.54 -12.52 -17.94
N ALA A 62 -11.87 -11.24 -17.84
CA ALA A 62 -11.07 -10.19 -18.46
C ALA A 62 -9.66 -10.10 -17.84
N VAL A 63 -8.67 -9.78 -18.68
CA VAL A 63 -7.28 -9.55 -18.25
C VAL A 63 -6.79 -8.24 -18.82
N ILE A 64 -6.24 -7.38 -17.97
CA ILE A 64 -5.53 -6.17 -18.39
C ILE A 64 -4.16 -6.13 -17.72
N GLU A 65 -3.12 -5.85 -18.52
CA GLU A 65 -1.76 -6.00 -18.06
C GLU A 65 -0.73 -5.18 -18.83
N ASN A 66 0.44 -4.98 -18.19
CA ASN A 66 1.71 -4.63 -18.81
C ASN A 66 1.69 -3.27 -19.56
N PHE A 67 1.34 -2.20 -18.83
CA PHE A 67 1.45 -0.82 -19.31
C PHE A 67 1.59 0.17 -18.13
N SER A 68 1.84 1.43 -18.46
CA SER A 68 1.95 2.47 -17.43
C SER A 68 1.29 3.78 -17.84
N PHE A 69 0.94 4.61 -16.83
CA PHE A 69 0.54 5.99 -17.00
C PHE A 69 1.69 6.91 -16.58
N ASP A 70 2.07 7.82 -17.46
CA ASP A 70 3.13 8.80 -17.23
C ASP A 70 2.63 9.96 -16.34
N THR A 71 3.57 10.74 -15.78
CA THR A 71 3.29 11.94 -14.96
C THR A 71 2.46 13.00 -15.67
N GLY A 72 2.49 13.02 -17.01
CA GLY A 72 1.63 13.88 -17.82
C GLY A 72 0.14 13.52 -17.79
N CYS A 73 -0.22 12.32 -17.33
CA CYS A 73 -1.62 11.91 -17.12
C CYS A 73 -2.21 12.52 -15.86
N SER A 74 -3.54 12.57 -15.74
CA SER A 74 -4.22 12.92 -14.48
C SER A 74 -5.62 12.30 -14.43
N PHE A 75 -6.09 12.06 -13.21
CA PHE A 75 -7.42 11.53 -12.96
C PHE A 75 -8.15 12.40 -11.93
N THR A 76 -9.31 12.95 -12.33
CA THR A 76 -10.14 13.76 -11.46
C THR A 76 -11.50 13.11 -11.27
N VAL A 77 -11.95 13.00 -10.03
CA VAL A 77 -13.29 12.52 -9.67
C VAL A 77 -14.11 13.70 -9.14
N ALA A 78 -15.11 14.09 -9.90
CA ALA A 78 -16.06 15.17 -9.59
C ALA A 78 -17.50 14.63 -9.61
N SER A 79 -17.69 13.36 -9.27
CA SER A 79 -18.99 12.68 -9.27
C SER A 79 -19.87 13.20 -8.12
N THR A 80 -21.17 13.32 -8.38
CA THR A 80 -22.19 13.76 -7.40
C THR A 80 -23.10 12.62 -6.94
N ALA A 81 -23.04 11.45 -7.59
CA ALA A 81 -23.74 10.23 -7.20
C ALA A 81 -22.73 9.12 -6.84
N GLY A 82 -23.22 8.05 -6.23
CA GLY A 82 -22.41 6.87 -5.90
C GLY A 82 -21.76 6.31 -7.15
N SER A 83 -20.45 6.15 -7.12
CA SER A 83 -19.69 5.74 -8.30
C SER A 83 -18.38 5.03 -7.93
N SER A 84 -17.89 4.23 -8.85
CA SER A 84 -16.63 3.53 -8.72
C SER A 84 -15.62 4.03 -9.75
N ASN A 85 -14.54 4.63 -9.26
CA ASN A 85 -13.62 5.38 -10.10
C ASN A 85 -12.19 4.88 -9.87
N GLY A 86 -11.54 4.46 -10.96
CA GLY A 86 -10.14 4.00 -10.93
C GLY A 86 -9.37 4.51 -12.13
N VAL A 87 -8.11 4.89 -11.94
CA VAL A 87 -7.25 5.28 -13.08
C VAL A 87 -7.22 4.17 -14.13
N VAL A 88 -7.08 2.93 -13.68
CA VAL A 88 -7.01 1.73 -14.51
C VAL A 88 -8.42 1.22 -14.81
N ALA A 89 -9.18 0.89 -13.76
CA ALA A 89 -10.54 0.35 -13.90
C ALA A 89 -11.47 0.84 -12.79
N GLY A 90 -12.70 1.21 -13.16
CA GLY A 90 -13.75 1.55 -12.21
C GLY A 90 -14.20 0.33 -11.41
N LEU A 91 -14.60 -0.74 -12.09
CA LEU A 91 -14.99 -2.02 -11.48
C LEU A 91 -14.22 -3.18 -12.09
N VAL A 92 -13.63 -4.00 -11.24
CA VAL A 92 -13.02 -5.29 -11.59
C VAL A 92 -13.90 -6.41 -11.03
N TYR A 93 -14.55 -7.17 -11.90
CA TYR A 93 -15.48 -8.23 -11.55
C TYR A 93 -14.97 -9.58 -12.06
N ASP A 94 -14.59 -10.48 -11.15
CA ASP A 94 -14.03 -11.81 -11.46
C ASP A 94 -12.93 -11.77 -12.54
N ALA A 95 -12.03 -10.79 -12.47
CA ALA A 95 -11.07 -10.45 -13.52
C ALA A 95 -9.65 -10.24 -12.97
N THR A 96 -8.68 -10.10 -13.87
CA THR A 96 -7.26 -9.92 -13.54
C THR A 96 -6.74 -8.57 -14.02
N VAL A 97 -6.02 -7.88 -13.13
CA VAL A 97 -5.28 -6.65 -13.40
C VAL A 97 -3.86 -6.84 -12.88
N ARG A 98 -2.85 -6.71 -13.75
CA ARG A 98 -1.46 -6.92 -13.32
C ARG A 98 -0.42 -6.11 -14.09
N ASP A 99 0.76 -5.98 -13.49
CA ASP A 99 1.94 -5.35 -14.13
C ASP A 99 1.65 -3.92 -14.64
N ILE A 100 1.05 -3.09 -13.78
CA ILE A 100 0.65 -1.72 -14.13
C ILE A 100 1.25 -0.73 -13.14
N THR A 101 1.88 0.33 -13.65
CA THR A 101 2.36 1.44 -12.84
C THR A 101 1.69 2.74 -13.25
N SER A 102 1.19 3.50 -12.29
CA SER A 102 0.62 4.82 -12.55
C SER A 102 1.39 5.92 -11.83
N SER A 103 1.86 6.91 -12.60
CA SER A 103 2.38 8.18 -12.06
C SER A 103 1.37 9.33 -12.21
N ALA A 104 0.14 9.02 -12.59
CA ALA A 104 -0.91 10.01 -12.74
C ALA A 104 -1.39 10.52 -11.37
N PRO A 105 -1.33 11.81 -11.05
CA PRO A 105 -1.96 12.35 -9.86
C PRO A 105 -3.48 12.16 -9.91
N MET A 106 -4.06 11.88 -8.74
CA MET A 106 -5.49 11.69 -8.54
C MET A 106 -6.08 12.84 -7.70
N LEU A 107 -7.17 13.41 -8.15
CA LEU A 107 -7.91 14.46 -7.44
C LEU A 107 -9.37 14.04 -7.25
N PHE A 108 -9.83 13.96 -5.99
CA PHE A 108 -11.23 13.86 -5.63
C PHE A 108 -11.74 15.24 -5.17
N GLN A 109 -12.71 15.76 -5.87
CA GLN A 109 -13.25 17.12 -5.60
C GLN A 109 -14.32 17.16 -4.51
N GLY A 110 -14.63 16.01 -3.90
CA GLY A 110 -15.72 15.91 -2.96
C GLY A 110 -17.10 15.85 -3.63
N ALA A 111 -18.10 15.44 -2.87
CA ALA A 111 -19.50 15.43 -3.30
C ALA A 111 -20.40 15.85 -2.14
N ALA A 112 -21.55 16.42 -2.47
CA ALA A 112 -22.60 16.67 -1.47
C ALA A 112 -23.32 15.36 -1.14
N GLY A 113 -23.72 15.19 0.12
CA GLY A 113 -24.52 14.05 0.54
C GLY A 113 -23.73 12.80 0.98
N ASN A 114 -24.47 11.76 1.33
CA ASN A 114 -23.92 10.52 1.86
C ASN A 114 -23.90 9.42 0.77
N VAL A 115 -23.10 9.62 -0.26
CA VAL A 115 -22.98 8.71 -1.38
C VAL A 115 -21.66 7.91 -1.31
N ARG A 116 -21.65 6.69 -1.82
CA ARG A 116 -20.44 5.88 -1.89
C ARG A 116 -19.67 6.21 -3.16
N ILE A 117 -18.53 6.83 -3.00
CA ILE A 117 -17.60 7.12 -4.11
C ILE A 117 -16.24 6.53 -3.78
N THR A 118 -15.68 5.78 -4.72
CA THR A 118 -14.32 5.26 -4.62
C THR A 118 -13.38 6.02 -5.55
N MET A 119 -12.11 6.19 -5.15
CA MET A 119 -11.03 6.67 -6.01
C MET A 119 -9.70 5.98 -5.65
N ALA A 120 -9.13 5.28 -6.61
CA ALA A 120 -7.85 4.58 -6.51
C ALA A 120 -7.31 4.25 -7.90
N LEU A 121 -6.30 3.38 -8.03
CA LEU A 121 -6.00 2.76 -9.34
C LEU A 121 -7.15 1.85 -9.78
N ILE A 122 -7.72 1.09 -8.85
CA ILE A 122 -8.92 0.26 -9.03
C ILE A 122 -10.03 0.82 -8.12
N GLY A 123 -11.14 1.22 -8.67
CA GLY A 123 -12.25 1.76 -7.89
C GLY A 123 -12.86 0.73 -6.96
N THR A 124 -13.42 -0.34 -7.52
CA THR A 124 -14.03 -1.46 -6.79
C THR A 124 -13.55 -2.79 -7.38
N ALA A 125 -13.30 -3.77 -6.52
CA ALA A 125 -13.05 -5.15 -6.90
C ALA A 125 -14.09 -6.08 -6.25
N PHE A 126 -14.73 -6.91 -7.06
CA PHE A 126 -15.80 -7.81 -6.62
C PHE A 126 -15.56 -9.23 -7.13
N ALA A 127 -15.48 -10.18 -6.19
CA ALA A 127 -15.31 -11.60 -6.48
C ALA A 127 -16.63 -12.35 -6.22
N GLU A 128 -17.12 -13.11 -7.18
CA GLU A 128 -18.38 -13.87 -7.08
C GLU A 128 -18.20 -15.32 -7.52
N THR A 129 -17.84 -15.55 -8.78
CA THR A 129 -17.68 -16.88 -9.36
C THR A 129 -16.21 -17.29 -9.51
N ALA A 130 -15.33 -16.32 -9.51
CA ALA A 130 -13.88 -16.50 -9.55
C ALA A 130 -13.17 -15.49 -8.64
N ASN A 131 -11.90 -15.70 -8.36
CA ASN A 131 -11.10 -14.72 -7.68
C ASN A 131 -10.87 -13.49 -8.57
N VAL A 132 -10.84 -12.32 -7.96
CA VAL A 132 -10.22 -11.14 -8.57
C VAL A 132 -8.74 -11.15 -8.22
N THR A 133 -7.89 -10.93 -9.21
CA THR A 133 -6.44 -10.80 -9.00
C THR A 133 -5.98 -9.38 -9.38
N ILE A 134 -5.32 -8.71 -8.43
CA ILE A 134 -4.65 -7.42 -8.63
C ILE A 134 -3.20 -7.64 -8.20
N ASP A 135 -2.29 -7.72 -9.14
CA ASP A 135 -0.92 -8.16 -8.92
C ASP A 135 0.10 -7.19 -9.53
N ASN A 136 1.13 -6.80 -8.77
CA ASN A 136 2.14 -5.85 -9.21
C ASN A 136 1.53 -4.57 -9.83
N VAL A 137 0.53 -3.99 -9.15
CA VAL A 137 -0.11 -2.72 -9.54
C VAL A 137 0.39 -1.63 -8.61
N ASN A 138 1.10 -0.62 -9.16
CA ASN A 138 1.86 0.33 -8.39
C ASN A 138 1.38 1.78 -8.60
N ASN A 139 1.25 2.54 -7.51
CA ASN A 139 0.91 3.95 -7.55
C ASN A 139 2.12 4.83 -7.17
N ASN A 140 2.56 5.67 -8.09
CA ASN A 140 3.57 6.70 -7.88
C ASN A 140 2.98 8.13 -7.87
N GLY A 141 1.70 8.26 -8.22
CA GLY A 141 1.01 9.54 -8.30
C GLY A 141 0.48 10.00 -6.94
N THR A 142 0.54 11.29 -6.66
CA THR A 142 -0.06 11.87 -5.46
C THR A 142 -1.58 11.79 -5.50
N ILE A 143 -2.19 11.71 -4.32
CA ILE A 143 -3.65 11.64 -4.17
C ILE A 143 -4.11 12.82 -3.31
N THR A 144 -5.01 13.63 -3.85
CA THR A 144 -5.65 14.71 -3.12
C THR A 144 -7.16 14.48 -3.07
N ALA A 145 -7.73 14.48 -1.86
CA ALA A 145 -9.18 14.37 -1.68
C ALA A 145 -9.71 15.56 -0.92
N GLU A 146 -10.47 16.39 -1.61
CA GLU A 146 -11.07 17.62 -1.07
C GLU A 146 -12.41 17.31 -0.39
N ASN A 147 -12.79 18.15 0.57
CA ASN A 147 -14.13 18.18 1.15
C ASN A 147 -14.87 19.43 0.68
N ARG A 148 -15.54 19.32 -0.47
CA ARG A 148 -16.11 20.46 -1.19
C ARG A 148 -17.14 21.27 -0.41
N ASP A 149 -17.89 20.64 0.47
CA ASP A 149 -19.04 21.28 1.11
C ASP A 149 -18.94 21.28 2.64
N ASN A 150 -17.75 21.14 3.23
CA ASN A 150 -17.58 20.94 4.67
C ASN A 150 -18.55 19.89 5.24
N ASN A 151 -18.75 18.82 4.48
CA ASN A 151 -19.74 17.80 4.79
C ASN A 151 -19.40 17.09 6.10
N THR A 152 -20.00 17.58 7.17
CA THR A 152 -19.81 17.05 8.52
C THR A 152 -20.48 15.69 8.72
N ASN A 153 -21.41 15.29 7.83
CA ASN A 153 -22.24 14.10 8.05
C ASN A 153 -21.86 12.86 7.25
N GLY A 154 -21.30 12.98 6.06
CA GLY A 154 -21.28 11.86 5.15
C GLY A 154 -19.92 11.47 4.61
N GLY A 155 -19.06 12.44 4.42
CA GLY A 155 -17.78 12.19 3.74
C GLY A 155 -16.92 11.10 4.37
N ALA A 156 -17.15 10.85 5.64
CA ALA A 156 -16.38 9.88 6.36
C ALA A 156 -16.76 8.42 6.09
N THR A 157 -18.00 8.11 5.83
CA THR A 157 -18.47 6.73 5.68
C THR A 157 -18.64 6.29 4.23
N GLY A 158 -18.81 7.23 3.31
CA GLY A 158 -19.12 6.99 1.90
C GLY A 158 -17.91 7.02 0.96
N TYR A 159 -16.84 7.76 1.30
CA TYR A 159 -15.71 7.93 0.39
C TYR A 159 -14.58 6.97 0.74
N HIS A 160 -14.13 6.22 -0.25
CA HIS A 160 -13.06 5.25 -0.13
C HIS A 160 -11.92 5.63 -1.08
N ILE A 161 -10.86 6.22 -0.53
CA ILE A 161 -9.73 6.77 -1.28
C ILE A 161 -8.49 5.95 -0.96
N ALA A 162 -7.82 5.40 -1.96
CA ALA A 162 -6.62 4.59 -1.75
C ALA A 162 -5.62 4.69 -2.90
N GLY A 163 -4.40 4.23 -2.64
CA GLY A 163 -3.38 4.08 -3.68
C GLY A 163 -3.77 3.03 -4.72
N ILE A 164 -4.17 1.85 -4.29
CA ILE A 164 -4.36 0.69 -5.16
C ILE A 164 -5.85 0.36 -5.38
N ALA A 165 -6.64 0.09 -4.31
CA ALA A 165 -8.05 -0.26 -4.47
C ALA A 165 -8.94 0.52 -3.48
N GLY A 166 -10.04 1.09 -3.97
CA GLY A 166 -10.96 1.84 -3.14
C GLY A 166 -11.84 0.94 -2.27
N PHE A 167 -12.48 -0.05 -2.86
CA PHE A 167 -13.37 -0.99 -2.17
C PHE A 167 -13.21 -2.40 -2.71
N THR A 168 -13.11 -3.37 -1.81
CA THR A 168 -13.02 -4.79 -2.16
C THR A 168 -14.03 -5.61 -1.38
N THR A 169 -14.68 -6.58 -2.02
CA THR A 169 -15.67 -7.46 -1.39
C THR A 169 -15.94 -8.69 -2.26
N ASN A 170 -16.71 -9.63 -1.71
CA ASN A 170 -17.28 -10.73 -2.46
C ASN A 170 -18.81 -10.83 -2.22
N ASP A 171 -19.45 -11.83 -2.79
CA ASP A 171 -20.90 -12.06 -2.66
C ASP A 171 -21.35 -12.56 -1.27
N GLY A 172 -20.41 -12.86 -0.38
CA GLY A 172 -20.67 -13.36 0.97
C GLY A 172 -21.09 -14.82 1.04
N ALA A 173 -21.37 -15.47 -0.08
CA ALA A 173 -21.77 -16.87 -0.18
C ALA A 173 -20.64 -17.75 -0.76
N SER A 174 -19.95 -17.25 -1.76
CA SER A 174 -18.75 -17.89 -2.30
C SER A 174 -17.55 -17.65 -1.37
N GLN A 175 -16.57 -18.51 -1.44
CA GLN A 175 -15.27 -18.29 -0.79
C GLN A 175 -14.26 -17.62 -1.73
N GLN A 176 -14.74 -17.07 -2.84
CA GLN A 176 -13.88 -16.36 -3.79
C GLN A 176 -13.31 -15.11 -3.14
N LYS A 177 -12.07 -14.80 -3.48
CA LYS A 177 -11.29 -13.72 -2.85
C LYS A 177 -10.97 -12.62 -3.84
N VAL A 178 -10.87 -11.41 -3.32
CA VAL A 178 -10.09 -10.36 -3.96
C VAL A 178 -8.66 -10.51 -3.45
N ILE A 179 -7.74 -10.88 -4.33
CA ILE A 179 -6.32 -11.08 -4.03
C ILE A 179 -5.56 -9.87 -4.56
N ILE A 180 -4.86 -9.17 -3.66
CA ILE A 180 -3.99 -8.03 -4.00
C ILE A 180 -2.60 -8.40 -3.54
N SER A 181 -1.67 -8.57 -4.50
CA SER A 181 -0.31 -9.04 -4.24
C SER A 181 0.74 -8.13 -4.86
N ASP A 182 1.88 -8.03 -4.18
CA ASP A 182 3.08 -7.34 -4.65
C ASP A 182 2.85 -5.89 -5.14
N CYS A 183 1.83 -5.23 -4.56
CA CYS A 183 1.43 -3.88 -4.91
C CYS A 183 2.10 -2.84 -4.02
N ILE A 184 2.55 -1.72 -4.63
CA ILE A 184 3.27 -0.68 -3.90
C ILE A 184 2.59 0.68 -4.09
N ASN A 185 2.38 1.41 -2.99
CA ASN A 185 2.02 2.81 -3.04
C ASN A 185 3.19 3.69 -2.62
N TYR A 186 3.69 4.50 -3.54
CA TYR A 186 4.67 5.56 -3.29
C TYR A 186 4.02 6.95 -3.19
N GLY A 187 2.79 7.09 -3.67
CA GLY A 187 2.10 8.38 -3.72
C GLY A 187 1.64 8.84 -2.35
N ASP A 188 1.97 10.08 -1.99
CA ASP A 188 1.43 10.72 -0.81
C ASP A 188 -0.07 10.96 -0.94
N ILE A 189 -0.80 10.85 0.17
CA ILE A 189 -2.24 11.06 0.24
C ILE A 189 -2.56 12.24 1.15
N THR A 190 -3.12 13.30 0.59
CA THR A 190 -3.69 14.42 1.36
C THR A 190 -5.21 14.36 1.25
N SER A 191 -5.90 14.20 2.38
CA SER A 191 -7.35 13.99 2.38
C SER A 191 -8.05 14.84 3.42
N ALA A 192 -9.11 15.49 3.00
CA ALA A 192 -10.10 16.13 3.87
C ALA A 192 -11.36 15.25 4.04
N THR A 193 -11.31 13.97 3.65
CA THR A 193 -12.41 13.01 3.71
C THR A 193 -12.06 11.78 4.55
N GLY A 194 -13.05 10.90 4.77
CA GLY A 194 -13.07 9.98 5.86
C GLY A 194 -12.33 8.66 5.77
N ARG A 195 -12.26 7.96 4.63
CA ARG A 195 -11.59 6.64 4.56
C ARG A 195 -10.47 6.67 3.56
N THR A 196 -9.24 6.67 4.08
CA THR A 196 -8.05 6.69 3.23
C THR A 196 -7.05 5.61 3.63
N ALA A 197 -6.41 5.00 2.63
CA ALA A 197 -5.38 4.00 2.83
C ALA A 197 -4.33 4.03 1.71
N GLY A 198 -3.11 3.60 2.01
CA GLY A 198 -2.07 3.44 0.98
C GLY A 198 -2.43 2.36 -0.03
N ILE A 199 -2.97 1.23 0.42
CA ILE A 199 -3.28 0.09 -0.46
C ILE A 199 -4.79 -0.07 -0.66
N VAL A 200 -5.59 -0.32 0.39
CA VAL A 200 -7.05 -0.56 0.25
C VAL A 200 -7.84 0.27 1.24
N ALA A 201 -8.75 1.13 0.76
CA ALA A 201 -9.56 1.93 1.66
C ALA A 201 -10.66 1.13 2.39
N ALA A 202 -11.20 0.08 1.80
CA ALA A 202 -12.11 -0.82 2.51
C ALA A 202 -12.05 -2.25 1.96
N ALA A 203 -11.41 -3.13 2.69
CA ALA A 203 -11.44 -4.58 2.47
C ALA A 203 -12.61 -5.17 3.26
N ASN A 204 -13.77 -5.28 2.61
CA ASN A 204 -15.02 -5.58 3.31
C ASN A 204 -15.14 -7.05 3.71
N ARG A 205 -14.83 -7.97 2.78
CA ARG A 205 -14.88 -9.42 3.01
C ARG A 205 -13.93 -10.15 2.09
N TYR A 206 -13.39 -11.28 2.58
CA TYR A 206 -12.58 -12.21 1.80
C TYR A 206 -11.54 -11.53 0.90
N THR A 207 -10.91 -10.49 1.42
CA THR A 207 -9.82 -9.79 0.74
C THR A 207 -8.49 -10.28 1.31
N GLN A 208 -7.62 -10.73 0.43
CA GLN A 208 -6.27 -11.14 0.78
C GLN A 208 -5.27 -10.11 0.25
N LEU A 209 -4.49 -9.52 1.15
CA LEU A 209 -3.35 -8.71 0.79
C LEU A 209 -2.07 -9.52 1.05
N ALA A 210 -1.15 -9.56 0.08
CA ALA A 210 0.12 -10.26 0.21
C ALA A 210 1.27 -9.38 -0.29
N ASN A 211 2.32 -9.25 0.50
CA ASN A 211 3.55 -8.51 0.16
C ASN A 211 3.33 -7.06 -0.33
N CYS A 212 2.26 -6.43 0.10
CA CYS A 212 1.96 -5.05 -0.30
C CYS A 212 2.74 -4.05 0.57
N VAL A 213 3.22 -2.98 -0.05
CA VAL A 213 4.06 -1.99 0.64
C VAL A 213 3.50 -0.58 0.46
N ASN A 214 3.39 0.17 1.56
CA ASN A 214 3.10 1.59 1.51
C ASN A 214 4.32 2.41 1.92
N HIS A 215 4.78 3.27 1.02
CA HIS A 215 5.79 4.30 1.28
C HIS A 215 5.19 5.71 1.36
N GLY A 216 4.00 5.91 0.77
CA GLY A 216 3.34 7.20 0.73
C GLY A 216 2.90 7.67 2.11
N LYS A 217 3.11 8.95 2.41
CA LYS A 217 2.63 9.60 3.64
C LYS A 217 1.15 9.90 3.52
N GLN A 218 0.45 9.88 4.64
CA GLN A 218 -0.95 10.29 4.71
C GLN A 218 -1.12 11.50 5.62
N LEU A 219 -1.73 12.56 5.10
CA LEU A 219 -2.20 13.70 5.86
C LEU A 219 -3.72 13.78 5.76
N ASN A 220 -4.41 13.65 6.89
CA ASN A 220 -5.86 13.78 6.93
C ASN A 220 -6.29 14.99 7.76
N THR A 221 -7.11 15.82 7.14
CA THR A 221 -7.68 17.04 7.74
C THR A 221 -9.21 16.99 7.80
N CYS A 222 -9.81 15.80 7.76
CA CYS A 222 -11.27 15.61 7.80
C CYS A 222 -11.84 16.23 9.10
N PRO A 223 -12.78 17.17 9.02
CA PRO A 223 -13.23 17.93 10.18
C PRO A 223 -14.07 17.12 11.19
N LYS A 224 -14.40 15.88 10.90
CA LYS A 224 -15.25 15.06 11.76
C LYS A 224 -14.46 13.99 12.52
N ASN A 225 -14.51 14.11 13.84
CA ASN A 225 -13.69 13.32 14.77
C ASN A 225 -13.93 11.80 14.78
N ASP A 226 -15.09 11.27 14.42
CA ASP A 226 -15.40 9.84 14.63
C ASP A 226 -15.64 9.06 13.33
N ALA A 227 -15.71 9.71 12.22
CA ALA A 227 -16.08 9.11 10.96
C ALA A 227 -14.87 8.78 10.07
N GLY A 228 -13.72 9.37 10.33
CA GLY A 228 -12.48 9.07 9.63
C GLY A 228 -11.91 7.71 10.03
N ARG A 229 -11.55 6.91 9.05
CA ARG A 229 -10.80 5.67 9.25
C ARG A 229 -9.57 5.71 8.37
N LEU A 230 -8.43 5.68 8.99
CA LEU A 230 -7.15 5.86 8.32
C LEU A 230 -6.27 4.66 8.64
N GLY A 231 -5.85 3.96 7.61
CA GLY A 231 -4.89 2.87 7.74
C GLY A 231 -3.83 3.01 6.66
N ASN A 232 -2.58 2.87 7.00
CA ASN A 232 -1.54 3.04 5.98
C ASN A 232 -1.51 1.90 4.96
N ILE A 233 -1.92 0.68 5.35
CA ILE A 233 -2.14 -0.42 4.39
C ILE A 233 -3.63 -0.52 4.05
N ALA A 234 -4.50 -0.70 5.03
CA ALA A 234 -5.93 -0.81 4.82
C ALA A 234 -6.73 -0.03 5.87
N CYS A 235 -7.82 0.68 5.49
CA CYS A 235 -8.64 1.29 6.51
C CYS A 235 -9.42 0.27 7.31
N ASN A 236 -9.96 -0.76 6.67
CA ASN A 236 -10.82 -1.73 7.33
C ASN A 236 -10.56 -3.10 6.73
N MET A 237 -10.38 -4.08 7.61
CA MET A 237 -10.28 -5.49 7.23
C MET A 237 -11.49 -6.23 7.77
N GLY A 238 -12.34 -6.74 6.88
CA GLY A 238 -13.58 -7.44 7.25
C GLY A 238 -13.38 -8.94 7.43
N ALA A 239 -14.45 -9.64 7.77
CA ALA A 239 -14.45 -11.08 8.03
C ALA A 239 -13.92 -11.90 6.84
N GLY A 240 -13.14 -12.94 7.13
CA GLY A 240 -12.51 -13.81 6.13
C GLY A 240 -11.36 -13.18 5.35
N SER A 241 -10.97 -11.96 5.70
CA SER A 241 -9.84 -11.27 5.08
C SER A 241 -8.53 -11.60 5.77
N SER A 242 -7.42 -11.51 5.02
CA SER A 242 -6.07 -11.73 5.54
C SER A 242 -5.07 -10.73 4.98
N MET A 243 -4.02 -10.47 5.75
CA MET A 243 -2.89 -9.65 5.33
C MET A 243 -1.60 -10.40 5.69
N ILE A 244 -0.75 -10.63 4.69
CA ILE A 244 0.47 -11.45 4.84
C ILE A 244 1.66 -10.71 4.24
N GLY A 245 2.73 -10.54 5.00
CA GLY A 245 3.98 -9.95 4.53
C GLY A 245 3.89 -8.47 4.12
N CYS A 246 2.85 -7.75 4.55
CA CYS A 246 2.67 -6.36 4.17
C CYS A 246 3.43 -5.41 5.09
N SER A 247 3.99 -4.34 4.53
CA SER A 247 4.81 -3.39 5.29
C SER A 247 4.42 -1.94 5.03
N ASN A 248 4.37 -1.15 6.09
CA ASN A 248 4.19 0.29 6.00
C ASN A 248 5.46 1.05 6.44
N TYR A 249 5.89 1.96 5.59
CA TYR A 249 6.97 2.92 5.86
C TYR A 249 6.48 4.38 5.88
N GLY A 250 5.29 4.64 5.37
CA GLY A 250 4.70 5.98 5.32
C GLY A 250 4.18 6.44 6.68
N ASP A 251 4.40 7.72 7.00
CA ASP A 251 3.81 8.35 8.17
C ASP A 251 2.31 8.62 7.96
N LEU A 252 1.54 8.59 9.05
CA LEU A 252 0.14 8.97 9.07
C LEU A 252 -0.07 10.09 10.08
N THR A 253 -0.56 11.22 9.58
CA THR A 253 -0.93 12.37 10.42
C THR A 253 -2.42 12.67 10.24
N SER A 254 -3.15 12.76 11.37
CA SER A 254 -4.53 13.22 11.37
C SER A 254 -4.70 14.37 12.34
N THR A 255 -5.16 15.51 11.84
CA THR A 255 -5.35 16.73 12.65
C THR A 255 -6.65 16.73 13.46
N THR A 256 -7.51 15.73 13.30
CA THR A 256 -8.92 15.80 13.75
C THR A 256 -9.44 14.54 14.45
N GLY A 257 -8.62 13.67 14.96
CA GLY A 257 -9.12 12.63 15.85
C GLY A 257 -9.83 11.42 15.23
N SER A 258 -9.53 11.07 14.00
CA SER A 258 -9.98 9.84 13.34
C SER A 258 -9.35 8.58 13.93
N ARG A 259 -9.88 7.39 13.60
CA ARG A 259 -9.22 6.12 13.94
C ARG A 259 -8.01 5.91 13.05
N CYS A 260 -6.83 5.90 13.63
CA CYS A 260 -5.55 5.88 12.91
C CYS A 260 -4.72 4.65 13.27
N GLY A 261 -4.45 3.80 12.29
CA GLY A 261 -3.58 2.63 12.46
C GLY A 261 -2.49 2.55 11.42
N GLY A 262 -1.30 2.18 11.84
CA GLY A 262 -0.15 2.02 10.92
C GLY A 262 -0.36 0.92 9.88
N ILE A 263 -1.07 -0.14 10.24
CA ILE A 263 -1.47 -1.20 9.33
C ILE A 263 -2.95 -1.01 8.92
N THR A 264 -3.85 -0.98 9.90
CA THR A 264 -5.29 -0.86 9.63
C THR A 264 -5.99 0.04 10.66
N SER A 265 -7.01 0.76 10.24
CA SER A 265 -7.80 1.54 11.20
C SER A 265 -8.72 0.66 12.04
N ALA A 266 -9.22 -0.44 11.47
CA ALA A 266 -10.07 -1.41 12.16
C ALA A 266 -9.82 -2.81 11.59
N ALA A 267 -9.49 -3.73 12.47
CA ALA A 267 -9.05 -5.09 12.09
C ALA A 267 -10.18 -6.07 12.16
N GLY A 268 -11.36 -6.00 12.03
CA GLY A 268 -12.44 -7.00 12.00
C GLY A 268 -12.01 -8.40 12.48
N ASP A 269 -12.70 -9.42 12.07
CA ASP A 269 -12.32 -10.84 12.28
C ASP A 269 -11.36 -11.27 11.15
N ALA A 270 -10.18 -10.66 11.11
CA ALA A 270 -9.17 -10.86 10.07
C ALA A 270 -7.86 -11.41 10.66
N THR A 271 -7.02 -11.97 9.80
CA THR A 271 -5.70 -12.48 10.17
C THR A 271 -4.59 -11.62 9.57
N PHE A 272 -3.54 -11.39 10.35
CA PHE A 272 -2.36 -10.62 9.99
C PHE A 272 -1.12 -11.45 10.32
N GLU A 273 -0.29 -11.69 9.32
CA GLU A 273 0.90 -12.52 9.45
C GLU A 273 2.11 -11.82 8.81
N ASN A 274 3.25 -11.80 9.48
CA ASN A 274 4.49 -11.18 9.01
C ASN A 274 4.30 -9.73 8.52
N CYS A 275 3.38 -8.98 9.14
CA CYS A 275 3.13 -7.58 8.78
C CYS A 275 3.97 -6.64 9.64
N ALA A 276 4.41 -5.51 9.05
CA ALA A 276 5.25 -4.57 9.75
C ALA A 276 4.79 -3.12 9.57
N ASN A 277 4.84 -2.33 10.65
CA ASN A 277 4.73 -0.88 10.55
C ASN A 277 5.99 -0.21 11.07
N TYR A 278 6.58 0.64 10.25
CA TYR A 278 7.75 1.47 10.57
C TYR A 278 7.42 2.98 10.55
N GLY A 279 6.27 3.36 10.00
CA GLY A 279 5.83 4.75 9.94
C GLY A 279 5.32 5.28 11.27
N THR A 280 5.38 6.60 11.44
CA THR A 280 4.90 7.32 12.61
C THR A 280 3.41 7.62 12.49
N ILE A 281 2.66 7.45 13.58
CA ILE A 281 1.22 7.73 13.65
C ILE A 281 1.00 8.90 14.61
N LEU A 282 0.56 10.05 14.06
CA LEU A 282 0.29 11.27 14.82
C LEU A 282 -1.18 11.66 14.72
N THR A 283 -1.90 11.66 15.84
CA THR A 283 -3.29 12.10 15.88
C THR A 283 -3.72 12.43 17.32
N ASP A 284 -4.63 13.36 17.49
CA ASP A 284 -5.24 13.67 18.78
C ASP A 284 -6.34 12.68 19.19
N SER A 285 -6.65 11.71 18.31
CA SER A 285 -7.60 10.64 18.63
C SER A 285 -7.08 9.69 19.71
N PRO A 286 -7.93 9.23 20.61
CA PRO A 286 -7.60 8.09 21.48
C PRO A 286 -7.60 6.75 20.72
N TYR A 287 -8.07 6.74 19.46
CA TYR A 287 -8.16 5.56 18.59
C TYR A 287 -6.97 5.53 17.63
N ARG A 288 -5.79 5.25 18.17
CA ARG A 288 -4.53 5.22 17.42
C ARG A 288 -3.67 4.04 17.82
N GLY A 289 -2.80 3.60 16.93
CA GLY A 289 -1.80 2.57 17.22
C GLY A 289 -0.94 2.20 16.04
N VAL A 290 0.16 1.52 16.32
CA VAL A 290 1.11 1.04 15.31
C VAL A 290 0.47 0.03 14.37
N PHE A 291 -0.40 -0.84 14.87
CA PHE A 291 -1.08 -1.83 14.04
C PHE A 291 -2.50 -1.38 13.68
N TRP A 292 -3.33 -1.05 14.69
CA TRP A 292 -4.72 -0.66 14.45
C TRP A 292 -5.11 0.60 15.22
N GLY A 293 -6.09 1.33 14.69
CA GLY A 293 -6.64 2.49 15.39
C GLY A 293 -7.58 2.07 16.53
N TYR A 294 -8.65 1.36 16.19
CA TYR A 294 -9.58 0.78 17.15
C TYR A 294 -10.09 -0.57 16.67
N ASN A 295 -10.03 -1.58 17.53
CA ASN A 295 -10.57 -2.89 17.24
C ASN A 295 -11.53 -3.37 18.33
N ASN A 296 -12.67 -3.91 17.91
CA ASN A 296 -13.66 -4.56 18.80
C ASN A 296 -14.03 -5.96 18.29
N ALA A 297 -13.20 -6.55 17.46
CA ALA A 297 -13.34 -7.91 16.93
C ALA A 297 -12.11 -8.74 17.33
N VAL A 298 -12.16 -10.04 17.15
CA VAL A 298 -11.04 -10.95 17.46
C VAL A 298 -10.15 -11.10 16.24
N ALA A 299 -9.24 -10.13 16.03
CA ALA A 299 -8.21 -10.24 15.02
C ALA A 299 -7.03 -11.09 15.51
N GLN A 300 -6.36 -11.78 14.60
CA GLN A 300 -5.17 -12.58 14.89
C GLN A 300 -3.94 -11.93 14.27
N TRP A 301 -2.90 -11.69 15.09
CA TRP A 301 -1.65 -11.08 14.66
C TRP A 301 -0.50 -12.02 15.00
N THR A 302 0.21 -12.50 14.01
CA THR A 302 1.29 -13.48 14.15
C THR A 302 2.55 -12.99 13.45
N ASP A 303 3.69 -13.10 14.11
CA ASP A 303 5.02 -12.75 13.58
C ASP A 303 5.11 -11.32 13.01
N CYS A 304 4.35 -10.38 13.60
CA CYS A 304 4.28 -9.00 13.13
C CYS A 304 5.30 -8.11 13.85
N THR A 305 5.75 -7.04 13.16
CA THR A 305 6.74 -6.10 13.66
C THR A 305 6.16 -4.72 13.92
N ALA A 306 6.25 -4.25 15.16
CA ALA A 306 5.89 -2.91 15.60
C ALA A 306 7.17 -2.06 15.71
N GLY A 307 7.49 -1.31 14.66
CA GLY A 307 8.71 -0.48 14.58
C GLY A 307 8.46 1.03 14.55
N GLY A 308 7.20 1.43 14.37
CA GLY A 308 6.83 2.84 14.26
C GLY A 308 6.65 3.56 15.59
N LYS A 309 6.36 4.85 15.52
CA LYS A 309 6.05 5.71 16.66
C LYS A 309 4.56 6.06 16.69
N VAL A 310 4.03 6.27 17.90
CA VAL A 310 2.63 6.71 18.08
C VAL A 310 2.62 7.93 19.00
N GLY A 311 1.94 8.99 18.57
CA GLY A 311 1.88 10.23 19.34
C GLY A 311 0.64 11.05 19.04
N THR A 312 0.54 12.20 19.69
CA THR A 312 -0.49 13.19 19.41
C THR A 312 0.00 14.15 18.31
N TYR A 313 -0.93 14.73 17.57
CA TYR A 313 -0.61 15.73 16.56
C TYR A 313 -0.03 17.01 17.18
N ASN A 314 -0.48 17.37 18.38
CA ASN A 314 0.07 18.51 19.11
C ASN A 314 1.50 18.24 19.60
N ALA A 315 2.43 19.09 19.19
CA ALA A 315 3.88 18.93 19.35
C ALA A 315 4.41 18.82 20.80
N ASN A 316 3.57 19.00 21.82
CA ASN A 316 3.95 18.93 23.24
C ASN A 316 3.58 17.61 23.93
N ALA A 317 2.98 16.66 23.22
CA ALA A 317 2.62 15.38 23.80
C ALA A 317 3.67 14.31 23.50
N PRO A 318 3.91 13.36 24.41
CA PRO A 318 4.92 12.33 24.22
C PRO A 318 4.60 11.46 23.00
N VAL A 319 5.62 11.23 22.18
CA VAL A 319 5.59 10.22 21.12
C VAL A 319 6.14 8.94 21.74
N PHE A 320 5.33 7.90 21.77
CA PHE A 320 5.76 6.60 22.27
C PHE A 320 6.57 5.88 21.19
N ASP A 321 7.81 5.58 21.50
CA ASP A 321 8.74 4.88 20.61
C ASP A 321 9.23 3.54 21.19
N SER A 322 8.73 3.16 22.35
CA SER A 322 9.04 1.89 22.99
C SER A 322 7.80 1.16 23.51
N TYR A 323 7.85 -0.17 23.52
CA TYR A 323 6.78 -1.00 24.05
C TYR A 323 6.57 -0.82 25.55
N ALA A 324 7.64 -0.60 26.32
CA ALA A 324 7.56 -0.43 27.76
C ALA A 324 6.74 0.82 28.17
N ASP A 325 6.87 1.90 27.37
CA ASP A 325 6.08 3.12 27.54
C ASP A 325 4.68 3.00 26.94
N ALA A 326 4.52 2.08 26.00
CA ALA A 326 3.36 1.96 25.12
C ALA A 326 2.30 0.98 25.63
N GLU A 327 2.63 0.04 26.49
CA GLU A 327 1.65 -0.90 27.06
C GLU A 327 0.56 -0.16 27.83
N GLN A 328 0.91 0.92 28.51
CA GLN A 328 -0.02 1.81 29.21
C GLN A 328 -0.80 2.74 28.25
N ALA A 329 -0.31 2.98 27.05
CA ALA A 329 -0.85 3.92 26.07
C ALA A 329 -1.55 3.26 24.86
N ASN A 330 -1.75 1.96 24.89
CA ASN A 330 -2.27 1.16 23.75
C ASN A 330 -1.44 1.37 22.47
N TYR A 331 -0.13 1.23 22.57
CA TYR A 331 0.80 1.41 21.45
C TYR A 331 0.44 0.61 20.20
N LEU A 332 0.05 -0.65 20.33
CA LEU A 332 -0.39 -1.46 19.19
C LEU A 332 -1.74 -1.02 18.63
N GLY A 333 -2.59 -0.44 19.48
CA GLY A 333 -3.88 0.09 19.11
C GLY A 333 -4.93 -0.04 20.22
N LYS A 334 -5.97 0.78 20.16
CA LYS A 334 -7.06 0.77 21.14
C LYS A 334 -7.92 -0.48 20.98
N GLN A 335 -8.04 -1.28 22.05
CA GLN A 335 -8.94 -2.43 22.12
C GLN A 335 -10.32 -2.04 22.65
N GLY A 336 -11.34 -2.70 22.13
CA GLY A 336 -12.71 -2.71 22.67
C GLY A 336 -12.91 -3.86 23.66
N ALA A 337 -14.15 -4.36 23.76
CA ALA A 337 -14.49 -5.47 24.65
C ALA A 337 -13.84 -6.80 24.22
N ASN A 338 -13.76 -7.04 22.92
CA ASN A 338 -13.08 -8.20 22.34
C ASN A 338 -11.58 -7.89 22.17
N GLN A 339 -10.75 -8.87 22.48
CA GLN A 339 -9.29 -8.70 22.42
C GLN A 339 -8.71 -9.39 21.18
N SER A 340 -7.78 -8.72 20.51
CA SER A 340 -6.97 -9.34 19.47
C SER A 340 -6.01 -10.36 20.06
N ALA A 341 -5.80 -11.48 19.35
CA ALA A 341 -4.78 -12.46 19.69
C ALA A 341 -3.42 -12.02 19.09
N LEU A 342 -2.40 -12.02 19.92
CA LEU A 342 -1.03 -11.59 19.55
C LEU A 342 -0.07 -12.75 19.76
N THR A 343 0.69 -13.12 18.73
CA THR A 343 1.68 -14.20 18.76
C THR A 343 2.97 -13.71 18.13
N ASN A 344 4.10 -13.85 18.81
CA ASN A 344 5.45 -13.51 18.33
C ASN A 344 5.54 -12.07 17.78
N ILE A 345 5.08 -11.09 18.52
CA ILE A 345 5.19 -9.68 18.11
C ILE A 345 6.59 -9.17 18.38
N ALA A 346 7.29 -8.75 17.33
CA ALA A 346 8.58 -8.09 17.43
C ALA A 346 8.41 -6.58 17.64
N TYR A 347 9.06 -6.03 18.65
CA TYR A 347 9.10 -4.59 18.92
C TYR A 347 10.47 -4.05 18.52
N GLN A 348 10.52 -3.20 17.48
CA GLN A 348 11.76 -2.55 17.04
C GLN A 348 11.81 -1.13 17.57
N ILE A 349 12.51 -0.95 18.67
CA ILE A 349 12.69 0.36 19.32
C ILE A 349 13.62 1.22 18.45
N GLY A 350 13.16 2.41 18.06
CA GLY A 350 14.00 3.44 17.48
C GLY A 350 14.30 3.33 15.98
N ASN A 351 13.75 2.37 15.26
CA ASN A 351 13.87 2.32 13.80
C ASN A 351 12.65 2.99 13.13
N SER A 352 12.68 4.31 13.06
CA SER A 352 11.79 5.06 12.16
C SER A 352 12.27 4.88 10.72
N GLY A 353 11.82 3.81 10.08
CA GLY A 353 12.05 3.55 8.65
C GLY A 353 11.10 4.37 7.76
N GLY A 354 10.99 5.64 7.99
CA GLY A 354 10.33 6.59 7.09
C GLY A 354 11.40 7.46 6.45
N GLY A 355 11.48 7.48 5.13
CA GLY A 355 12.48 8.18 4.33
C GLY A 355 12.81 9.59 4.77
N SER A 356 13.67 9.69 5.75
CA SER A 356 14.57 10.76 6.03
C SER A 356 15.86 10.09 6.50
N ALA A 357 16.89 10.16 5.69
CA ALA A 357 18.22 9.67 6.02
C ALA A 357 18.74 10.41 7.27
N GLY A 358 18.49 9.87 8.48
CA GLY A 358 18.80 10.50 9.75
C GLY A 358 18.76 9.59 10.96
N GLY A 359 18.73 8.26 10.79
CA GLY A 359 18.90 7.27 11.87
C GLY A 359 20.22 6.53 11.74
N ASP A 360 20.84 6.14 12.85
CA ASP A 360 22.17 5.48 12.88
C ASP A 360 22.21 4.04 12.33
N ALA A 361 21.13 3.57 11.68
CA ALA A 361 21.11 2.26 11.06
C ALA A 361 21.93 2.24 9.76
N GLU A 362 22.95 1.40 9.74
CA GLU A 362 23.75 1.10 8.57
C GLU A 362 23.05 0.03 7.73
N LEU A 363 22.68 0.35 6.49
CA LEU A 363 22.22 -0.64 5.53
C LEU A 363 23.40 -1.52 5.09
N ARG A 364 23.27 -2.83 5.23
CA ARG A 364 24.29 -3.79 4.80
C ARG A 364 23.79 -4.55 3.58
N ILE A 365 24.54 -4.51 2.51
CA ILE A 365 24.19 -5.19 1.25
C ILE A 365 25.32 -6.17 0.89
N LEU A 366 24.97 -7.44 0.71
CA LEU A 366 25.88 -8.46 0.23
C LEU A 366 25.56 -8.78 -1.24
N PHE A 367 26.54 -8.58 -2.11
CA PHE A 367 26.52 -9.03 -3.49
C PHE A 367 27.33 -10.30 -3.62
N ILE A 368 26.78 -11.32 -4.27
CA ILE A 368 27.47 -12.58 -4.56
C ILE A 368 27.41 -12.80 -6.06
N GLY A 369 28.55 -12.93 -6.71
CA GLY A 369 28.54 -13.16 -8.15
C GLY A 369 29.91 -13.14 -8.81
N ASN A 370 29.88 -13.17 -10.13
CA ASN A 370 31.03 -13.18 -11.02
C ASN A 370 31.27 -11.80 -11.68
N SER A 371 31.95 -11.77 -12.82
CA SER A 371 32.27 -10.54 -13.55
C SER A 371 31.04 -9.69 -13.87
N PHE A 372 29.89 -10.29 -14.17
CA PHE A 372 28.65 -9.55 -14.44
C PHE A 372 28.17 -8.78 -13.20
N THR A 373 28.23 -9.40 -12.02
CA THR A 373 27.88 -8.72 -10.76
C THR A 373 28.88 -7.61 -10.45
N LYS A 374 30.18 -7.83 -10.70
CA LYS A 374 31.22 -6.80 -10.51
C LYS A 374 30.93 -5.55 -11.36
N ASP A 375 30.67 -5.73 -12.64
CA ASP A 375 30.37 -4.63 -13.56
C ASP A 375 29.10 -3.86 -13.14
N ALA A 376 28.08 -4.58 -12.67
CA ALA A 376 26.82 -3.98 -12.22
C ALA A 376 26.97 -3.12 -10.96
N VAL A 377 27.90 -3.44 -10.06
CA VAL A 377 28.01 -2.74 -8.76
C VAL A 377 29.26 -1.84 -8.65
N GLU A 378 30.16 -1.85 -9.64
CA GLU A 378 31.44 -1.11 -9.59
C GLU A 378 31.27 0.36 -9.24
N HIS A 379 30.31 1.04 -9.84
CA HIS A 379 30.08 2.46 -9.67
C HIS A 379 29.07 2.80 -8.58
N LEU A 380 28.44 1.81 -7.97
CA LEU A 380 27.35 2.00 -6.99
C LEU A 380 27.78 2.84 -5.77
N PRO A 381 28.99 2.68 -5.18
CA PRO A 381 29.43 3.52 -4.08
C PRO A 381 29.48 5.01 -4.42
N GLY A 382 29.99 5.34 -5.60
CA GLY A 382 30.05 6.71 -6.08
C GLY A 382 28.68 7.33 -6.31
N ILE A 383 27.74 6.54 -6.85
CA ILE A 383 26.35 6.96 -7.08
C ILE A 383 25.66 7.23 -5.74
N LEU A 384 25.73 6.30 -4.78
CA LEU A 384 25.11 6.45 -3.46
C LEU A 384 25.66 7.68 -2.73
N LYS A 385 26.99 7.89 -2.78
CA LYS A 385 27.61 9.07 -2.19
C LYS A 385 27.14 10.37 -2.85
N ALA A 386 27.03 10.41 -4.17
CA ALA A 386 26.52 11.58 -4.89
C ALA A 386 25.05 11.87 -4.57
N MET A 387 24.26 10.85 -4.20
CA MET A 387 22.89 10.98 -3.74
C MET A 387 22.77 11.34 -2.24
N GLY A 388 23.89 11.48 -1.53
CA GLY A 388 23.88 11.75 -0.08
C GLY A 388 23.50 10.54 0.77
N ILE A 389 23.57 9.32 0.21
CA ILE A 389 23.31 8.07 0.90
C ILE A 389 24.66 7.51 1.36
N ASP A 390 25.05 7.83 2.57
CA ASP A 390 26.40 7.55 3.11
C ASP A 390 26.43 6.45 4.19
N LYS A 391 25.26 5.98 4.67
CA LYS A 391 25.15 4.93 5.70
C LYS A 391 24.90 3.54 5.11
N VAL A 392 25.61 3.19 4.03
CA VAL A 392 25.50 1.87 3.38
C VAL A 392 26.85 1.18 3.44
N LYS A 393 26.90 0.01 4.09
CA LYS A 393 28.00 -0.91 3.97
C LYS A 393 27.70 -1.95 2.89
N MET A 394 28.57 -2.07 1.90
CA MET A 394 28.41 -3.03 0.82
C MET A 394 29.57 -4.03 0.82
N THR A 395 29.23 -5.30 0.61
CA THR A 395 30.22 -6.36 0.43
C THR A 395 29.92 -7.13 -0.85
N HIS A 396 30.91 -7.30 -1.70
CA HIS A 396 30.81 -8.09 -2.91
C HIS A 396 31.77 -9.30 -2.86
N MET A 397 31.18 -10.48 -2.82
CA MET A 397 31.91 -11.75 -2.90
C MET A 397 32.03 -12.20 -4.36
N TYR A 398 33.23 -12.12 -4.89
CA TYR A 398 33.53 -12.36 -6.31
C TYR A 398 34.31 -13.64 -6.54
N TYR A 399 33.88 -14.41 -7.53
CA TYR A 399 34.67 -15.51 -8.12
C TYR A 399 34.36 -15.59 -9.62
N GLY A 400 35.42 -15.45 -10.44
CA GLY A 400 35.26 -15.46 -11.90
C GLY A 400 34.72 -16.79 -12.43
N GLY A 401 33.69 -16.73 -13.25
CA GLY A 401 33.12 -17.89 -13.94
C GLY A 401 32.26 -18.84 -13.09
N ARG A 402 32.09 -18.60 -11.78
CA ARG A 402 31.29 -19.47 -10.92
C ARG A 402 29.78 -19.24 -11.12
N THR A 403 29.02 -20.32 -11.09
CA THR A 403 27.55 -20.31 -11.22
C THR A 403 26.87 -20.20 -9.84
N VAL A 404 25.58 -19.87 -9.81
CA VAL A 404 24.81 -19.77 -8.55
C VAL A 404 24.81 -21.08 -7.74
N PRO A 405 24.64 -22.27 -8.31
CA PRO A 405 24.78 -23.52 -7.57
C PRO A 405 26.15 -23.73 -6.93
N GLU A 406 27.23 -23.32 -7.59
CA GLU A 406 28.61 -23.45 -7.06
C GLU A 406 28.84 -22.49 -5.89
N TYR A 407 28.27 -21.28 -5.90
CA TYR A 407 28.26 -20.38 -4.74
C TYR A 407 27.53 -21.00 -3.55
N ASN A 408 26.37 -21.60 -3.79
CA ASN A 408 25.57 -22.21 -2.74
C ASN A 408 26.27 -23.41 -2.10
N ASN A 409 26.89 -24.28 -2.91
CA ASN A 409 27.63 -25.42 -2.43
C ASN A 409 28.89 -25.03 -1.67
N GLY A 410 29.51 -23.92 -2.00
CA GLY A 410 30.73 -23.43 -1.37
C GLY A 410 30.51 -22.42 -0.21
N PHE A 411 29.29 -22.18 0.21
CA PHE A 411 28.91 -21.10 1.14
C PHE A 411 29.76 -21.01 2.43
N ALA A 412 30.09 -22.15 3.05
CA ALA A 412 30.81 -22.17 4.33
C ALA A 412 32.24 -22.79 4.23
N THR A 413 32.64 -23.33 3.09
CA THR A 413 33.84 -24.12 2.96
C THR A 413 34.87 -23.60 1.95
N VAL A 414 34.40 -22.85 0.96
CA VAL A 414 35.28 -22.25 -0.04
C VAL A 414 35.72 -20.88 0.42
N ASN A 415 37.01 -20.66 0.59
CA ASN A 415 37.62 -19.44 1.12
C ASN A 415 38.55 -18.72 0.12
N ASP A 416 38.34 -18.92 -1.17
CA ASP A 416 39.17 -18.35 -2.26
C ASP A 416 38.45 -17.17 -2.96
N TYR A 417 37.36 -16.68 -2.37
CA TYR A 417 36.68 -15.52 -2.91
C TYR A 417 37.49 -14.23 -2.74
N ARG A 418 37.45 -13.37 -3.76
CA ARG A 418 37.80 -11.97 -3.61
C ARG A 418 36.64 -11.24 -2.94
N CYS A 419 36.92 -10.61 -1.85
CA CYS A 419 35.94 -9.81 -1.11
C CYS A 419 36.22 -8.33 -1.35
N TYR A 420 35.26 -7.62 -1.88
CA TYR A 420 35.28 -6.18 -2.03
C TYR A 420 34.35 -5.56 -1.00
N GLU A 421 34.86 -4.70 -0.15
CA GLU A 421 34.09 -4.01 0.87
C GLU A 421 34.06 -2.50 0.58
N CYS A 422 32.87 -1.90 0.71
CA CYS A 422 32.68 -0.46 0.71
C CYS A 422 32.08 -0.05 2.03
N ASN A 423 32.85 0.66 2.84
CA ASN A 423 32.39 1.17 4.11
C ASN A 423 31.48 2.40 3.93
N PRO A 424 30.62 2.70 4.93
CA PRO A 424 29.74 3.88 4.87
C PRO A 424 30.50 5.17 4.53
N GLY A 425 29.94 5.94 3.59
CA GLY A 425 30.53 7.19 3.12
C GLY A 425 31.74 7.06 2.19
N ALA A 426 32.25 5.85 1.94
CA ALA A 426 33.32 5.64 0.96
C ALA A 426 32.80 5.80 -0.46
N ALA A 427 33.67 6.30 -1.37
CA ALA A 427 33.35 6.45 -2.79
C ALA A 427 33.82 5.29 -3.65
N GLY A 428 34.36 4.23 -3.06
CA GLY A 428 34.94 3.08 -3.77
C GLY A 428 35.09 1.86 -2.91
N TRP A 429 35.58 0.78 -3.54
CA TRP A 429 35.72 -0.54 -2.97
C TRP A 429 37.16 -0.78 -2.45
N THR A 430 37.26 -1.53 -1.34
CA THR A 430 38.53 -2.06 -0.83
C THR A 430 38.54 -3.57 -1.03
N GLU A 431 39.57 -4.12 -1.63
CA GLU A 431 39.72 -5.55 -1.89
C GLU A 431 40.40 -6.29 -0.72
N SER A 432 39.88 -7.46 -0.39
CA SER A 432 40.52 -8.45 0.47
C SER A 432 40.36 -9.85 -0.13
N MET A 433 41.16 -10.81 0.34
CA MET A 433 41.19 -12.17 -0.21
C MET A 433 40.90 -13.19 0.90
N ASN A 434 40.58 -14.40 0.48
CA ASN A 434 40.49 -15.59 1.34
C ASN A 434 39.36 -15.50 2.40
N LYS A 435 38.21 -15.07 1.98
CA LYS A 435 36.99 -15.06 2.81
C LYS A 435 35.98 -16.09 2.32
N THR A 436 35.27 -16.73 3.24
CA THR A 436 34.07 -17.50 2.91
C THR A 436 32.85 -16.58 2.87
N ILE A 437 31.81 -16.98 2.14
CA ILE A 437 30.54 -16.21 2.14
C ILE A 437 29.96 -16.16 3.57
N LYS A 438 30.05 -17.25 4.32
CA LYS A 438 29.58 -17.33 5.72
C LYS A 438 30.26 -16.34 6.67
N GLU A 439 31.52 -15.96 6.41
CA GLU A 439 32.25 -15.01 7.25
C GLU A 439 31.83 -13.56 7.03
N VAL A 440 31.20 -13.26 5.91
CA VAL A 440 30.83 -11.89 5.52
C VAL A 440 29.32 -11.65 5.45
N ALA A 441 28.50 -12.71 5.43
CA ALA A 441 27.04 -12.66 5.47
C ALA A 441 26.54 -12.44 6.91
#